data_4c4637ced3e13f249848abd00d56da7b
#
_entry.id   4c4637ced3e13f249848abd00d56da7b
#
_cell.length_a   1.000
_cell.length_b   1.000
_cell.length_c   1.000
_cell.angle_alpha   90.00
_cell.angle_beta   90.00
_cell.angle_gamma   90.00
#
_symmetry.space_group_name_H-M   'P 1'
#
loop_
_entity.id
_entity.type
_entity.pdbx_description
1 polymer ?
#
loop_
_entity_poly.entity_id
_entity_poly.type
_entity_poly.pdbx_seq_one_letter_code
_entity_poly.pdbx_strand_id
1 'polypeptide(L)'
;MSLVENGAPEAEALLDQIYGARPPAPRVGVTGPPGAGKSTLVAEYALLLRRQGRRVGVVAVDPTSPFTGGAILGDRVRMSELSTDPGVFIRSMATRGSLGGLAGRTEELCELLSAWGSDVTLIETVGVGQSELDVAQAADTTVVVLTPESGDAIQSLKAGLMEIADVFVVNKADHAGADQLAAAIRSALALRAPSPWRPPIVMTVATERRGIDELHEAIEKHQGHLADPSVSDRIRREKIRARLKNAIRERLLEGAWERQGLGDLLDRAAGRVLEGSISPYRAARDLIERMTNHGERSPNR
;
A
#
# COMPACT_ATOMS: atom_id res chain seq x y z
N MET A 1 -5.59 0.51 -16.65
CA MET A 1 -4.54 0.51 -15.63
C MET A 1 -3.40 1.49 -15.92
N SER A 2 -2.76 1.45 -17.09
CA SER A 2 -1.67 2.40 -17.40
C SER A 2 -2.08 3.88 -17.34
N LEU A 3 -3.31 4.21 -17.73
CA LEU A 3 -3.86 5.57 -17.59
C LEU A 3 -3.94 5.99 -16.12
N VAL A 4 -4.43 5.11 -15.26
CA VAL A 4 -4.53 5.33 -13.81
C VAL A 4 -3.14 5.51 -13.18
N GLU A 5 -2.21 4.61 -13.49
CA GLU A 5 -0.84 4.66 -12.98
C GLU A 5 -0.11 5.96 -13.40
N ASN A 6 -0.39 6.46 -14.60
CA ASN A 6 0.21 7.69 -15.13
C ASN A 6 -0.56 8.97 -14.72
N GLY A 7 -1.68 8.86 -14.01
CA GLY A 7 -2.50 10.02 -13.64
C GLY A 7 -3.14 10.72 -14.83
N ALA A 8 -3.45 9.98 -15.90
CA ALA A 8 -4.06 10.57 -17.07
C ALA A 8 -5.47 11.12 -16.75
N PRO A 9 -5.88 12.28 -17.31
CA PRO A 9 -7.20 12.87 -17.04
C PRO A 9 -8.37 11.92 -17.32
N GLU A 10 -8.22 11.03 -18.30
CA GLU A 10 -9.23 10.04 -18.68
C GLU A 10 -9.41 8.94 -17.61
N ALA A 11 -8.42 8.77 -16.75
CA ALA A 11 -8.46 7.76 -15.68
C ALA A 11 -9.57 8.06 -14.67
N GLU A 12 -9.78 9.34 -14.34
CA GLU A 12 -10.81 9.77 -13.40
C GLU A 12 -12.22 9.42 -13.91
N ALA A 13 -12.52 9.78 -15.14
CA ALA A 13 -13.82 9.46 -15.76
C ALA A 13 -14.06 7.93 -15.83
N LEU A 14 -13.01 7.14 -16.05
CA LEU A 14 -13.09 5.68 -16.04
C LEU A 14 -13.38 5.16 -14.62
N LEU A 15 -12.68 5.68 -13.62
CA LEU A 15 -12.87 5.28 -12.22
C LEU A 15 -14.28 5.62 -11.73
N ASP A 16 -14.80 6.80 -12.07
CA ASP A 16 -16.17 7.21 -11.76
C ASP A 16 -17.22 6.27 -12.36
N GLN A 17 -17.01 5.81 -13.60
CA GLN A 17 -17.91 4.87 -14.26
C GLN A 17 -17.95 3.49 -13.61
N ILE A 18 -16.83 3.01 -13.09
CA ILE A 18 -16.73 1.68 -12.47
C ILE A 18 -17.02 1.70 -10.97
N TYR A 19 -16.95 2.87 -10.33
CA TYR A 19 -17.14 2.99 -8.90
C TYR A 19 -18.56 2.55 -8.49
N GLY A 20 -18.62 1.58 -7.59
CA GLY A 20 -19.91 1.00 -7.15
C GLY A 20 -20.55 0.02 -8.12
N ALA A 21 -19.96 -0.26 -9.29
CA ALA A 21 -20.49 -1.25 -10.24
C ALA A 21 -20.45 -2.68 -9.66
N ARG A 22 -19.54 -2.94 -8.74
CA ARG A 22 -19.44 -4.19 -7.97
C ARG A 22 -19.02 -3.89 -6.53
N PRO A 23 -19.35 -4.77 -5.56
CA PRO A 23 -18.73 -4.70 -4.25
C PRO A 23 -17.21 -4.78 -4.37
N PRO A 24 -16.45 -3.98 -3.61
CA PRO A 24 -15.00 -4.03 -3.66
C PRO A 24 -14.51 -5.40 -3.19
N ALA A 25 -13.58 -6.00 -3.95
CA ALA A 25 -12.93 -7.23 -3.55
C ALA A 25 -12.10 -7.00 -2.28
N PRO A 26 -12.10 -7.94 -1.31
CA PRO A 26 -11.21 -7.88 -0.16
C PRO A 26 -9.75 -7.70 -0.57
N ARG A 27 -9.04 -6.81 0.12
CA ARG A 27 -7.66 -6.45 -0.17
C ARG A 27 -6.75 -6.97 0.93
N VAL A 28 -5.78 -7.79 0.55
CA VAL A 28 -4.78 -8.34 1.46
C VAL A 28 -3.43 -7.73 1.13
N GLY A 29 -2.92 -6.89 2.03
CA GLY A 29 -1.60 -6.29 1.92
C GLY A 29 -0.55 -7.20 2.55
N VAL A 30 0.54 -7.45 1.84
CA VAL A 30 1.68 -8.25 2.31
C VAL A 30 2.91 -7.35 2.35
N THR A 31 3.43 -7.14 3.55
CA THR A 31 4.56 -6.25 3.81
C THR A 31 5.58 -6.90 4.75
N GLY A 32 6.73 -6.26 4.93
CA GLY A 32 7.82 -6.77 5.76
C GLY A 32 9.19 -6.52 5.12
N PRO A 33 10.29 -6.82 5.83
CA PRO A 33 11.65 -6.51 5.36
C PRO A 33 11.99 -7.19 4.03
N PRO A 34 12.97 -6.66 3.28
CA PRO A 34 13.47 -7.30 2.08
C PRO A 34 14.02 -8.69 2.39
N GLY A 35 13.88 -9.63 1.47
CA GLY A 35 14.33 -11.01 1.67
C GLY A 35 13.44 -11.87 2.57
N ALA A 36 12.36 -11.34 3.16
CA ALA A 36 11.44 -12.11 4.00
C ALA A 36 10.61 -13.17 3.23
N GLY A 37 10.68 -13.18 1.89
CA GLY A 37 9.97 -14.16 1.06
C GLY A 37 8.53 -13.77 0.75
N LYS A 38 8.19 -12.47 0.78
CA LYS A 38 6.84 -11.95 0.49
C LYS A 38 6.31 -12.39 -0.86
N SER A 39 7.08 -12.21 -1.93
CA SER A 39 6.67 -12.57 -3.31
C SER A 39 6.38 -14.06 -3.44
N THR A 40 7.18 -14.92 -2.79
CA THR A 40 6.94 -16.36 -2.75
C THR A 40 5.64 -16.68 -1.99
N LEU A 41 5.45 -16.03 -0.83
CA LEU A 41 4.24 -16.21 -0.02
C LEU A 41 2.98 -15.76 -0.77
N VAL A 42 3.05 -14.60 -1.46
CA VAL A 42 1.95 -14.07 -2.29
C VAL A 42 1.65 -15.02 -3.45
N ALA A 43 2.66 -15.54 -4.12
CA ALA A 43 2.47 -16.51 -5.21
C ALA A 43 1.80 -17.79 -4.73
N GLU A 44 2.26 -18.39 -3.62
CA GLU A 44 1.67 -19.62 -3.09
C GLU A 44 0.26 -19.39 -2.54
N TYR A 45 0.01 -18.24 -1.92
CA TYR A 45 -1.33 -17.87 -1.47
C TYR A 45 -2.28 -17.63 -2.65
N ALA A 46 -1.82 -16.98 -3.73
CA ALA A 46 -2.59 -16.82 -4.94
C ALA A 46 -2.94 -18.18 -5.59
N LEU A 47 -1.98 -19.12 -5.64
CA LEU A 47 -2.20 -20.49 -6.12
C LEU A 47 -3.25 -21.24 -5.27
N LEU A 48 -3.23 -21.07 -3.95
CA LEU A 48 -4.24 -21.63 -3.07
C LEU A 48 -5.64 -21.09 -3.41
N LEU A 49 -5.78 -19.77 -3.55
CA LEU A 49 -7.03 -19.12 -3.93
C LEU A 49 -7.52 -19.58 -5.32
N ARG A 50 -6.60 -19.76 -6.27
CA ARG A 50 -6.91 -20.29 -7.60
C ARG A 50 -7.43 -21.73 -7.56
N ARG A 51 -6.86 -22.59 -6.72
CA ARG A 51 -7.39 -23.96 -6.48
C ARG A 51 -8.80 -23.96 -5.94
N GLN A 52 -9.19 -22.91 -5.21
CA GLN A 52 -10.57 -22.70 -4.73
C GLN A 52 -11.48 -22.07 -5.81
N GLY A 53 -10.99 -21.86 -7.04
CA GLY A 53 -11.76 -21.25 -8.13
C GLY A 53 -11.86 -19.72 -8.07
N ARG A 54 -11.22 -19.05 -7.12
CA ARG A 54 -11.28 -17.58 -6.93
C ARG A 54 -10.44 -16.86 -8.00
N ARG A 55 -10.92 -15.75 -8.52
CA ARG A 55 -10.14 -14.83 -9.38
C ARG A 55 -9.29 -13.91 -8.51
N VAL A 56 -8.01 -13.80 -8.83
CA VAL A 56 -7.03 -13.09 -8.00
C VAL A 56 -6.41 -11.92 -8.77
N GLY A 57 -6.51 -10.72 -8.20
CA GLY A 57 -5.72 -9.57 -8.61
C GLY A 57 -4.43 -9.49 -7.77
N VAL A 58 -3.29 -9.18 -8.40
CA VAL A 58 -2.03 -8.95 -7.70
C VAL A 58 -1.48 -7.60 -8.11
N VAL A 59 -1.21 -6.73 -7.13
CA VAL A 59 -0.54 -5.44 -7.30
C VAL A 59 0.80 -5.52 -6.59
N ALA A 60 1.89 -5.60 -7.35
CA ALA A 60 3.24 -5.58 -6.83
C ALA A 60 3.77 -4.12 -6.87
N VAL A 61 4.06 -3.57 -5.69
CA VAL A 61 4.52 -2.20 -5.52
C VAL A 61 6.03 -2.20 -5.40
N ASP A 62 6.71 -1.84 -6.50
CA ASP A 62 8.17 -1.83 -6.60
C ASP A 62 8.76 -0.44 -6.36
N PRO A 63 9.97 -0.32 -5.76
CA PRO A 63 10.67 0.93 -5.76
C PRO A 63 10.99 1.33 -7.20
N THR A 64 10.88 2.63 -7.48
CA THR A 64 11.26 3.16 -8.79
C THR A 64 12.74 2.93 -9.03
N SER A 65 13.09 2.30 -10.16
CA SER A 65 14.49 2.21 -10.59
C SER A 65 15.03 3.63 -10.83
N PRO A 66 16.13 4.03 -10.18
CA PRO A 66 16.72 5.35 -10.39
C PRO A 66 17.26 5.54 -11.83
N PHE A 67 17.44 4.44 -12.58
CA PHE A 67 17.98 4.47 -13.93
C PHE A 67 16.91 4.41 -15.02
N THR A 68 15.81 3.69 -14.81
CA THR A 68 14.79 3.47 -15.85
C THR A 68 13.45 4.14 -15.54
N GLY A 69 13.25 4.62 -14.31
CA GLY A 69 11.99 5.20 -13.86
C GLY A 69 10.81 4.18 -13.82
N GLY A 70 11.08 2.91 -14.08
CA GLY A 70 10.09 1.82 -14.10
C GLY A 70 10.26 0.85 -12.92
N ALA A 71 9.28 -0.05 -12.74
CA ALA A 71 9.35 -1.12 -11.76
C ALA A 71 10.47 -2.12 -12.08
N ILE A 72 11.13 -2.64 -11.06
CA ILE A 72 12.20 -3.62 -11.22
C ILE A 72 11.55 -4.98 -11.55
N LEU A 73 11.87 -5.54 -12.71
CA LEU A 73 11.24 -6.75 -13.31
C LEU A 73 11.37 -8.06 -12.50
N GLY A 74 11.99 -8.04 -11.32
CA GLY A 74 12.30 -9.25 -10.53
C GLY A 74 11.09 -10.08 -10.09
N ASP A 75 9.93 -9.46 -9.88
CA ASP A 75 8.75 -10.13 -9.31
C ASP A 75 7.97 -10.94 -10.35
N ARG A 76 7.97 -10.53 -11.63
CA ARG A 76 7.31 -11.30 -12.70
C ARG A 76 7.91 -12.67 -12.93
N VAL A 77 9.23 -12.83 -12.72
CA VAL A 77 9.91 -14.12 -12.87
C VAL A 77 9.49 -15.09 -11.77
N ARG A 78 9.23 -14.60 -10.56
CA ARG A 78 8.81 -15.42 -9.42
C ARG A 78 7.35 -15.86 -9.48
N MET A 79 6.51 -15.14 -10.25
CA MET A 79 5.09 -15.42 -10.45
C MET A 79 4.80 -16.00 -11.85
N SER A 80 5.78 -16.65 -12.48
CA SER A 80 5.67 -17.15 -13.87
C SER A 80 4.51 -18.14 -14.05
N GLU A 81 4.27 -19.02 -13.07
CA GLU A 81 3.15 -19.98 -13.12
C GLU A 81 1.77 -19.29 -13.08
N LEU A 82 1.67 -18.16 -12.39
CA LEU A 82 0.43 -17.37 -12.29
C LEU A 82 0.18 -16.49 -13.50
N SER A 83 1.22 -16.12 -14.24
CA SER A 83 1.13 -15.17 -15.36
C SER A 83 0.33 -15.69 -16.56
N THR A 84 0.18 -17.00 -16.68
CA THR A 84 -0.58 -17.66 -17.75
C THR A 84 -1.98 -18.09 -17.32
N ASP A 85 -2.34 -17.97 -16.04
CA ASP A 85 -3.66 -18.31 -15.53
C ASP A 85 -4.67 -17.18 -15.86
N PRO A 86 -5.75 -17.45 -16.64
CA PRO A 86 -6.74 -16.44 -17.02
C PRO A 86 -7.55 -15.90 -15.81
N GLY A 87 -7.51 -16.57 -14.68
CA GLY A 87 -8.11 -16.13 -13.43
C GLY A 87 -7.20 -15.27 -12.55
N VAL A 88 -5.99 -14.95 -13.05
CA VAL A 88 -5.02 -14.09 -12.33
C VAL A 88 -4.68 -12.87 -13.15
N PHE A 89 -4.68 -11.71 -12.53
CA PHE A 89 -4.17 -10.49 -13.14
C PHE A 89 -3.07 -9.89 -12.26
N ILE A 90 -1.87 -9.77 -12.83
CA ILE A 90 -0.70 -9.24 -12.12
C ILE A 90 -0.30 -7.88 -12.70
N ARG A 91 -0.15 -6.87 -11.84
CA ARG A 91 0.36 -5.56 -12.20
C ARG A 91 1.47 -5.13 -11.26
N SER A 92 2.64 -4.83 -11.81
CA SER A 92 3.71 -4.14 -11.08
C SER A 92 3.55 -2.63 -11.27
N MET A 93 3.66 -1.86 -10.20
CA MET A 93 3.68 -0.39 -10.22
C MET A 93 4.96 0.14 -9.58
N ALA A 94 5.45 1.26 -10.10
CA ALA A 94 6.60 1.96 -9.56
C ALA A 94 6.17 3.06 -8.58
N THR A 95 6.93 3.24 -7.50
CA THR A 95 6.62 4.25 -6.45
C THR A 95 6.77 5.69 -6.90
N ARG A 96 7.41 5.99 -8.02
CA ARG A 96 7.66 7.30 -8.66
C ARG A 96 7.86 8.50 -7.72
N GLY A 97 8.38 8.28 -6.51
CA GLY A 97 8.83 9.35 -5.61
C GLY A 97 7.74 10.22 -4.97
N SER A 98 6.46 9.93 -5.12
CA SER A 98 5.39 10.72 -4.52
C SER A 98 5.10 10.27 -3.09
N LEU A 99 5.39 11.12 -2.12
CA LEU A 99 4.99 10.98 -0.73
C LEU A 99 3.44 11.00 -0.64
N GLY A 100 2.82 9.83 -0.44
CA GLY A 100 1.38 9.68 -0.26
C GLY A 100 0.58 9.30 -1.52
N GLY A 101 1.09 9.54 -2.75
CA GLY A 101 0.41 9.18 -4.00
C GLY A 101 0.39 7.68 -4.31
N LEU A 102 1.27 6.90 -3.68
CA LEU A 102 1.33 5.46 -3.88
C LEU A 102 0.09 4.73 -3.35
N ALA A 103 -0.37 5.09 -2.15
CA ALA A 103 -1.57 4.49 -1.58
C ALA A 103 -2.81 4.77 -2.45
N GLY A 104 -3.00 6.00 -2.91
CA GLY A 104 -4.10 6.39 -3.80
C GLY A 104 -4.10 5.61 -5.11
N ARG A 105 -2.97 5.57 -5.81
CA ARG A 105 -2.84 4.82 -7.07
C ARG A 105 -3.03 3.32 -6.90
N THR A 106 -2.54 2.75 -5.79
CA THR A 106 -2.76 1.35 -5.45
C THR A 106 -4.25 1.06 -5.24
N GLU A 107 -4.95 1.95 -4.55
CA GLU A 107 -6.39 1.82 -4.33
C GLU A 107 -7.19 1.90 -5.63
N GLU A 108 -6.86 2.85 -6.52
CA GLU A 108 -7.47 2.99 -7.85
C GLU A 108 -7.27 1.72 -8.70
N LEU A 109 -6.09 1.09 -8.65
CA LEU A 109 -5.84 -0.18 -9.32
C LEU A 109 -6.66 -1.32 -8.70
N CYS A 110 -6.85 -1.33 -7.39
CA CYS A 110 -7.71 -2.31 -6.72
C CYS A 110 -9.19 -2.16 -7.13
N GLU A 111 -9.69 -0.92 -7.35
CA GLU A 111 -11.03 -0.70 -7.89
C GLU A 111 -11.17 -1.27 -9.31
N LEU A 112 -10.16 -1.07 -10.18
CA LEU A 112 -10.14 -1.66 -11.52
C LEU A 112 -10.13 -3.19 -11.47
N LEU A 113 -9.38 -3.80 -10.53
CA LEU A 113 -9.36 -5.24 -10.34
C LEU A 113 -10.71 -5.76 -9.84
N SER A 114 -11.36 -5.04 -8.94
CA SER A 114 -12.72 -5.38 -8.48
C SER A 114 -13.72 -5.32 -9.64
N ALA A 115 -13.65 -4.29 -10.50
CA ALA A 115 -14.48 -4.16 -11.69
C ALA A 115 -14.19 -5.28 -12.74
N TRP A 116 -12.93 -5.71 -12.87
CA TRP A 116 -12.56 -6.87 -13.67
C TRP A 116 -13.16 -8.18 -13.13
N GLY A 117 -13.53 -8.20 -11.85
CA GLY A 117 -14.17 -9.32 -11.19
C GLY A 117 -13.20 -10.18 -10.38
N SER A 118 -12.13 -9.60 -9.83
CA SER A 118 -11.33 -10.29 -8.81
C SER A 118 -12.18 -10.57 -7.57
N ASP A 119 -12.02 -11.75 -6.98
CA ASP A 119 -12.63 -12.13 -5.71
C ASP A 119 -11.75 -11.71 -4.52
N VAL A 120 -10.45 -11.53 -4.76
CA VAL A 120 -9.45 -11.05 -3.80
C VAL A 120 -8.38 -10.26 -4.54
N THR A 121 -7.91 -9.17 -3.94
CA THR A 121 -6.74 -8.42 -4.42
C THR A 121 -5.60 -8.54 -3.42
N LEU A 122 -4.46 -9.04 -3.86
CA LEU A 122 -3.21 -9.12 -3.10
C LEU A 122 -2.34 -7.91 -3.45
N ILE A 123 -1.84 -7.20 -2.44
CA ILE A 123 -0.97 -6.03 -2.61
C ILE A 123 0.36 -6.36 -1.93
N GLU A 124 1.45 -6.39 -2.70
CA GLU A 124 2.78 -6.69 -2.19
C GLU A 124 3.69 -5.47 -2.23
N THR A 125 4.49 -5.27 -1.17
CA THR A 125 5.59 -4.28 -1.15
C THR A 125 6.94 -4.95 -1.30
N VAL A 126 7.91 -4.22 -1.86
CA VAL A 126 9.31 -4.70 -1.95
C VAL A 126 10.07 -4.62 -0.62
N GLY A 127 9.48 -4.00 0.40
CA GLY A 127 10.06 -3.99 1.75
C GLY A 127 11.18 -2.96 1.93
N VAL A 128 11.12 -1.83 1.21
CA VAL A 128 12.08 -0.72 1.38
C VAL A 128 11.32 0.59 1.60
N GLY A 129 11.47 1.18 2.78
CA GLY A 129 10.99 2.53 3.09
C GLY A 129 9.52 2.63 3.51
N GLN A 130 8.91 3.80 3.28
CA GLN A 130 7.55 4.14 3.75
C GLN A 130 6.41 3.41 3.01
N SER A 131 6.70 2.69 1.94
CA SER A 131 5.72 1.91 1.17
C SER A 131 4.98 0.85 2.01
N GLU A 132 5.55 0.44 3.15
CA GLU A 132 4.95 -0.51 4.09
C GLU A 132 3.66 0.05 4.72
N LEU A 133 3.66 1.34 5.09
CA LEU A 133 2.49 2.02 5.64
C LEU A 133 1.44 2.30 4.56
N ASP A 134 1.88 2.64 3.34
CA ASP A 134 0.98 2.91 2.21
C ASP A 134 0.16 1.67 1.84
N VAL A 135 0.80 0.48 1.85
CA VAL A 135 0.09 -0.79 1.61
C VAL A 135 -0.91 -1.10 2.72
N ALA A 136 -0.55 -0.87 3.98
CA ALA A 136 -1.48 -1.05 5.10
C ALA A 136 -2.70 -0.12 4.98
N GLN A 137 -2.55 1.09 4.45
CA GLN A 137 -3.67 2.00 4.19
C GLN A 137 -4.58 1.51 3.06
N ALA A 138 -4.00 0.91 2.00
CA ALA A 138 -4.74 0.42 0.85
C ALA A 138 -5.42 -0.95 1.09
N ALA A 139 -4.93 -1.73 2.05
CA ALA A 139 -5.40 -3.08 2.35
C ALA A 139 -6.54 -3.10 3.39
N ASP A 140 -7.36 -4.14 3.37
CA ASP A 140 -8.34 -4.45 4.43
C ASP A 140 -7.73 -5.32 5.51
N THR A 141 -6.86 -6.25 5.11
CA THR A 141 -6.07 -7.11 6.00
C THR A 141 -4.60 -6.95 5.69
N THR A 142 -3.79 -6.60 6.69
CA THR A 142 -2.34 -6.44 6.54
C THR A 142 -1.60 -7.63 7.14
N VAL A 143 -0.87 -8.34 6.29
CA VAL A 143 0.01 -9.46 6.66
C VAL A 143 1.44 -8.94 6.73
N VAL A 144 2.03 -8.99 7.92
CA VAL A 144 3.45 -8.62 8.14
C VAL A 144 4.31 -9.88 8.16
N VAL A 145 5.21 -9.99 7.19
CA VAL A 145 6.09 -11.16 7.01
C VAL A 145 7.47 -10.86 7.60
N LEU A 146 7.91 -11.70 8.52
CA LEU A 146 9.21 -11.62 9.17
C LEU A 146 9.95 -12.95 9.01
N THR A 147 11.28 -12.95 9.16
CA THR A 147 12.11 -14.16 9.13
C THR A 147 13.11 -14.16 10.27
N PRO A 148 13.53 -15.36 10.75
CA PRO A 148 14.52 -15.48 11.82
C PRO A 148 15.86 -14.82 11.51
N GLU A 149 16.24 -14.81 10.23
CA GLU A 149 17.53 -14.28 9.75
C GLU A 149 17.60 -12.76 9.71
N SER A 150 16.46 -12.08 9.78
CA SER A 150 16.44 -10.63 9.82
C SER A 150 16.99 -10.17 11.17
N GLY A 151 18.31 -9.92 11.26
CA GLY A 151 18.93 -9.32 12.44
C GLY A 151 18.26 -8.01 12.86
N ASP A 152 17.57 -7.37 11.92
CA ASP A 152 16.66 -6.23 12.06
C ASP A 152 15.21 -6.63 12.42
N ALA A 153 14.87 -7.90 12.62
CA ALA A 153 13.48 -8.29 12.92
C ALA A 153 12.97 -7.57 14.19
N ILE A 154 13.81 -7.42 15.21
CA ILE A 154 13.49 -6.68 16.44
C ILE A 154 13.43 -5.17 16.16
N GLN A 155 14.23 -4.63 15.25
CA GLN A 155 14.16 -3.23 14.83
C GLN A 155 12.95 -2.97 13.94
N SER A 156 12.61 -3.91 13.07
CA SER A 156 11.39 -3.87 12.25
C SER A 156 10.13 -3.91 13.13
N LEU A 157 10.15 -4.64 14.24
CA LEU A 157 9.09 -4.62 15.25
C LEU A 157 8.94 -3.22 15.90
N LYS A 158 10.01 -2.42 15.98
CA LYS A 158 9.98 -1.03 16.48
C LYS A 158 9.56 -0.02 15.42
N ALA A 159 9.63 -0.35 14.13
CA ALA A 159 9.43 0.58 13.00
C ALA A 159 7.95 0.77 12.57
N GLY A 160 6.99 0.58 13.47
CA GLY A 160 5.56 0.78 13.15
C GLY A 160 4.86 -0.45 12.55
N LEU A 161 5.61 -1.49 12.11
CA LEU A 161 5.01 -2.72 11.57
C LEU A 161 4.12 -3.45 12.59
N MET A 162 4.43 -3.29 13.88
CA MET A 162 3.58 -3.83 14.96
C MET A 162 2.18 -3.22 14.94
N GLU A 163 2.07 -1.93 14.61
CA GLU A 163 0.79 -1.20 14.70
C GLU A 163 -0.14 -1.50 13.54
N ILE A 164 0.42 -1.85 12.36
CA ILE A 164 -0.33 -2.06 11.13
C ILE A 164 -0.71 -3.53 10.89
N ALA A 165 -0.09 -4.47 11.60
CA ALA A 165 -0.31 -5.89 11.36
C ALA A 165 -1.67 -6.37 11.88
N ASP A 166 -2.41 -7.03 10.98
CA ASP A 166 -3.60 -7.81 11.30
C ASP A 166 -3.27 -9.31 11.43
N VAL A 167 -2.23 -9.76 10.71
CA VAL A 167 -1.67 -11.11 10.79
C VAL A 167 -0.16 -11.02 10.76
N PHE A 168 0.54 -11.73 11.65
CA PHE A 168 1.98 -11.92 11.54
C PHE A 168 2.30 -13.27 10.90
N VAL A 169 3.27 -13.26 10.00
CA VAL A 169 3.84 -14.46 9.40
C VAL A 169 5.32 -14.53 9.77
N VAL A 170 5.73 -15.62 10.39
CA VAL A 170 7.13 -16.00 10.53
C VAL A 170 7.44 -16.97 9.41
N ASN A 171 7.97 -16.44 8.30
CA ASN A 171 8.35 -17.23 7.14
C ASN A 171 9.77 -17.81 7.31
N LYS A 172 10.12 -18.80 6.52
CA LYS A 172 11.33 -19.64 6.68
C LYS A 172 11.39 -20.27 8.09
N ALA A 173 10.25 -20.80 8.52
CA ALA A 173 10.10 -21.37 9.85
C ALA A 173 10.90 -22.68 10.06
N ASP A 174 11.51 -23.21 9.02
CA ASP A 174 12.50 -24.28 9.01
C ASP A 174 13.90 -23.82 9.50
N HIS A 175 14.16 -22.49 9.52
CA HIS A 175 15.42 -21.95 9.99
C HIS A 175 15.44 -21.78 11.51
N ALA A 176 16.64 -21.94 12.10
CA ALA A 176 16.85 -21.74 13.53
C ALA A 176 16.44 -20.31 13.93
N GLY A 177 15.79 -20.19 15.10
CA GLY A 177 15.34 -18.90 15.62
C GLY A 177 13.88 -18.54 15.30
N ALA A 178 13.16 -19.34 14.51
CA ALA A 178 11.77 -19.07 14.17
C ALA A 178 10.86 -19.03 15.41
N ASP A 179 11.01 -19.96 16.33
CA ASP A 179 10.24 -20.00 17.58
C ASP A 179 10.57 -18.82 18.49
N GLN A 180 11.86 -18.42 18.56
CA GLN A 180 12.27 -17.25 19.33
C GLN A 180 11.66 -15.96 18.76
N LEU A 181 11.64 -15.81 17.44
CA LEU A 181 10.99 -14.66 16.77
C LEU A 181 9.48 -14.64 17.06
N ALA A 182 8.81 -15.78 16.93
CA ALA A 182 7.40 -15.90 17.27
C ALA A 182 7.11 -15.55 18.74
N ALA A 183 7.97 -15.97 19.66
CA ALA A 183 7.87 -15.65 21.09
C ALA A 183 8.07 -14.12 21.32
N ALA A 184 9.04 -13.50 20.64
CA ALA A 184 9.28 -12.06 20.72
C ALA A 184 8.07 -11.26 20.22
N ILE A 185 7.46 -11.67 19.10
CA ILE A 185 6.23 -11.04 18.59
C ILE A 185 5.09 -11.17 19.61
N ARG A 186 4.88 -12.37 20.18
CA ARG A 186 3.82 -12.59 21.21
C ARG A 186 4.03 -11.68 22.41
N SER A 187 5.27 -11.53 22.87
CA SER A 187 5.64 -10.67 24.01
C SER A 187 5.37 -9.20 23.68
N ALA A 188 5.72 -8.75 22.48
CA ALA A 188 5.46 -7.38 22.04
C ALA A 188 3.95 -7.10 21.90
N LEU A 189 3.18 -8.05 21.38
CA LEU A 189 1.70 -7.94 21.29
C LEU A 189 1.04 -7.91 22.67
N ALA A 190 1.61 -8.57 23.67
CA ALA A 190 1.10 -8.54 25.04
C ALA A 190 1.25 -7.18 25.73
N LEU A 191 2.17 -6.35 25.25
CA LEU A 191 2.39 -4.97 25.75
C LEU A 191 1.47 -3.93 25.08
N ARG A 192 0.74 -4.30 24.01
CA ARG A 192 -0.20 -3.39 23.33
C ARG A 192 -1.44 -3.17 24.19
N ALA A 193 -2.06 -1.99 24.00
CA ALA A 193 -3.38 -1.73 24.56
C ALA A 193 -4.40 -2.79 24.06
N PRO A 194 -5.41 -3.13 24.87
CA PRO A 194 -6.48 -4.04 24.46
C PRO A 194 -7.12 -3.60 23.16
N SER A 195 -7.24 -4.53 22.20
CA SER A 195 -7.88 -4.30 20.91
C SER A 195 -8.92 -5.39 20.66
N PRO A 196 -10.02 -5.10 19.99
CA PRO A 196 -11.01 -6.10 19.57
C PRO A 196 -10.43 -7.22 18.70
N TRP A 197 -9.36 -6.92 17.96
CA TRP A 197 -8.62 -7.89 17.17
C TRP A 197 -7.21 -8.07 17.73
N ARG A 198 -6.83 -9.33 17.96
CA ARG A 198 -5.46 -9.70 18.33
C ARG A 198 -4.82 -10.44 17.17
N PRO A 199 -3.78 -9.88 16.53
CA PRO A 199 -3.14 -10.51 15.38
C PRO A 199 -2.62 -11.91 15.69
N PRO A 200 -3.02 -12.96 14.94
CA PRO A 200 -2.42 -14.27 15.03
C PRO A 200 -1.01 -14.28 14.47
N ILE A 201 -0.21 -15.28 14.87
CA ILE A 201 1.14 -15.52 14.36
C ILE A 201 1.13 -16.87 13.65
N VAL A 202 1.40 -16.86 12.36
CA VAL A 202 1.42 -18.03 11.49
C VAL A 202 2.85 -18.37 11.12
N MET A 203 3.22 -19.63 11.27
CA MET A 203 4.55 -20.14 10.88
C MET A 203 4.47 -20.69 9.45
N THR A 204 5.34 -20.23 8.54
CA THR A 204 5.30 -20.66 7.15
C THR A 204 6.68 -21.06 6.62
N VAL A 205 6.69 -21.99 5.67
CA VAL A 205 7.81 -22.25 4.76
C VAL A 205 7.23 -22.14 3.35
N ALA A 206 7.19 -20.92 2.82
CA ALA A 206 6.47 -20.63 1.59
C ALA A 206 6.95 -21.47 0.40
N THR A 207 8.24 -21.78 0.31
CA THR A 207 8.83 -22.63 -0.74
C THR A 207 8.35 -24.08 -0.69
N GLU A 208 7.83 -24.53 0.46
CA GLU A 208 7.29 -25.89 0.68
C GLU A 208 5.76 -25.89 0.77
N ARG A 209 5.10 -24.72 0.58
CA ARG A 209 3.65 -24.54 0.76
C ARG A 209 3.15 -24.84 2.19
N ARG A 210 4.05 -24.91 3.13
CA ARG A 210 3.72 -25.22 4.53
C ARG A 210 3.24 -23.94 5.24
N GLY A 211 2.12 -24.02 5.96
CA GLY A 211 1.55 -22.91 6.68
C GLY A 211 0.69 -21.96 5.83
N ILE A 212 0.46 -22.26 4.53
CA ILE A 212 -0.33 -21.41 3.63
C ILE A 212 -1.83 -21.54 3.92
N ASP A 213 -2.29 -22.73 4.28
CA ASP A 213 -3.70 -22.97 4.67
C ASP A 213 -4.01 -22.26 6.01
N GLU A 214 -3.10 -22.30 6.98
CA GLU A 214 -3.21 -21.60 8.26
C GLU A 214 -3.19 -20.07 8.05
N LEU A 215 -2.40 -19.58 7.11
CA LEU A 215 -2.42 -18.17 6.72
C LEU A 215 -3.78 -17.78 6.13
N HIS A 216 -4.33 -18.63 5.26
CA HIS A 216 -5.64 -18.42 4.67
C HIS A 216 -6.72 -18.34 5.76
N GLU A 217 -6.74 -19.28 6.70
CA GLU A 217 -7.68 -19.26 7.82
C GLU A 217 -7.55 -18.00 8.68
N ALA A 218 -6.31 -17.53 8.93
CA ALA A 218 -6.06 -16.32 9.69
C ALA A 218 -6.60 -15.07 8.98
N ILE A 219 -6.43 -14.99 7.67
CA ILE A 219 -6.96 -13.89 6.83
C ILE A 219 -8.50 -13.94 6.81
N GLU A 220 -9.09 -15.10 6.56
CA GLU A 220 -10.56 -15.26 6.54
C GLU A 220 -11.18 -14.92 7.91
N LYS A 221 -10.54 -15.29 9.03
CA LYS A 221 -10.97 -14.91 10.38
C LYS A 221 -10.94 -13.38 10.58
N HIS A 222 -9.90 -12.71 10.10
CA HIS A 222 -9.83 -11.26 10.17
C HIS A 222 -10.89 -10.59 9.29
N GLN A 223 -11.10 -11.08 8.07
CA GLN A 223 -12.16 -10.60 7.19
C GLN A 223 -13.55 -10.82 7.80
N GLY A 224 -13.77 -11.95 8.45
CA GLY A 224 -14.99 -12.21 9.23
C GLY A 224 -15.18 -11.22 10.38
N HIS A 225 -14.11 -10.85 11.10
CA HIS A 225 -14.16 -9.80 12.11
C HIS A 225 -14.52 -8.43 11.51
N LEU A 226 -13.97 -8.10 10.33
CA LEU A 226 -14.31 -6.86 9.62
C LEU A 226 -15.75 -6.87 9.06
N ALA A 227 -16.37 -8.03 8.86
CA ALA A 227 -17.74 -8.14 8.39
C ALA A 227 -18.79 -7.78 9.48
N ASP A 228 -18.39 -7.68 10.76
CA ASP A 228 -19.27 -7.20 11.83
C ASP A 228 -19.68 -5.75 11.53
N PRO A 229 -20.98 -5.42 11.42
CA PRO A 229 -21.44 -4.07 11.08
C PRO A 229 -20.91 -2.97 12.01
N SER A 230 -20.74 -3.29 13.31
CA SER A 230 -20.23 -2.34 14.30
C SER A 230 -18.76 -1.98 14.08
N VAL A 231 -17.99 -2.89 13.49
CA VAL A 231 -16.56 -2.72 13.15
C VAL A 231 -16.41 -2.15 11.75
N SER A 232 -17.14 -2.72 10.76
CA SER A 232 -17.01 -2.39 9.35
C SER A 232 -17.34 -0.93 9.04
N ASP A 233 -18.43 -0.41 9.57
CA ASP A 233 -18.87 0.96 9.29
C ASP A 233 -17.87 2.01 9.80
N ARG A 234 -17.30 1.79 10.99
CA ARG A 234 -16.30 2.68 11.55
C ARG A 234 -15.02 2.67 10.71
N ILE A 235 -14.46 1.46 10.47
CA ILE A 235 -13.20 1.32 9.71
C ILE A 235 -13.38 1.83 8.29
N ARG A 236 -14.50 1.52 7.64
CA ARG A 236 -14.80 1.98 6.28
C ARG A 236 -14.87 3.51 6.21
N ARG A 237 -15.54 4.16 7.16
CA ARG A 237 -15.60 5.63 7.24
C ARG A 237 -14.22 6.24 7.46
N GLU A 238 -13.42 5.68 8.36
CA GLU A 238 -12.05 6.15 8.63
C GLU A 238 -11.18 6.03 7.37
N LYS A 239 -11.23 4.91 6.66
CA LYS A 239 -10.52 4.71 5.38
C LYS A 239 -10.98 5.70 4.31
N ILE A 240 -12.30 5.87 4.10
CA ILE A 240 -12.84 6.84 3.13
C ILE A 240 -12.38 8.26 3.49
N ARG A 241 -12.40 8.65 4.78
CA ARG A 241 -11.90 9.97 5.20
C ARG A 241 -10.41 10.15 4.94
N ALA A 242 -9.60 9.11 5.16
CA ALA A 242 -8.17 9.15 4.84
C ALA A 242 -7.94 9.29 3.32
N ARG A 243 -8.67 8.52 2.50
CA ARG A 243 -8.65 8.64 1.04
C ARG A 243 -8.99 10.05 0.56
N LEU A 244 -10.10 10.61 1.05
CA LEU A 244 -10.51 11.96 0.69
C LEU A 244 -9.45 13.00 1.07
N LYS A 245 -8.86 12.88 2.27
CA LYS A 245 -7.78 13.79 2.69
C LYS A 245 -6.56 13.68 1.76
N ASN A 246 -6.19 12.47 1.37
CA ASN A 246 -5.05 12.24 0.47
C ASN A 246 -5.36 12.81 -0.92
N ALA A 247 -6.52 12.49 -1.50
CA ALA A 247 -6.94 13.00 -2.81
C ALA A 247 -7.02 14.54 -2.84
N ILE A 248 -7.56 15.16 -1.78
CA ILE A 248 -7.60 16.62 -1.65
C ILE A 248 -6.17 17.20 -1.61
N ARG A 249 -5.28 16.58 -0.83
CA ARG A 249 -3.89 17.02 -0.73
C ARG A 249 -3.16 16.93 -2.07
N GLU A 250 -3.29 15.81 -2.78
CA GLU A 250 -2.69 15.61 -4.10
C GLU A 250 -3.20 16.63 -5.12
N ARG A 251 -4.52 16.81 -5.22
CA ARG A 251 -5.10 17.79 -6.13
C ARG A 251 -4.69 19.23 -5.82
N LEU A 252 -4.60 19.58 -4.53
CA LEU A 252 -4.11 20.89 -4.13
C LEU A 252 -2.65 21.09 -4.52
N LEU A 253 -1.81 20.07 -4.38
CA LEU A 253 -0.40 20.12 -4.76
C LEU A 253 -0.24 20.14 -6.29
N GLU A 254 -0.91 19.26 -7.03
CA GLU A 254 -0.87 19.23 -8.50
C GLU A 254 -1.37 20.56 -9.09
N GLY A 255 -2.54 21.02 -8.67
CA GLY A 255 -3.09 22.29 -9.11
C GLY A 255 -2.24 23.51 -8.70
N ALA A 256 -1.41 23.37 -7.68
CA ALA A 256 -0.42 24.37 -7.31
C ALA A 256 0.77 24.39 -8.26
N TRP A 257 1.30 23.19 -8.61
CA TRP A 257 2.48 23.03 -9.49
C TRP A 257 2.17 23.33 -10.97
N GLU A 258 0.94 23.07 -11.42
CA GLU A 258 0.51 23.35 -12.81
C GLU A 258 0.24 24.83 -13.09
N ARG A 259 0.16 25.67 -12.05
CA ARG A 259 -0.06 27.11 -12.26
C ARG A 259 1.13 27.75 -12.94
N GLN A 260 0.86 28.40 -14.08
CA GLN A 260 1.86 29.17 -14.81
C GLN A 260 2.56 30.18 -13.89
N GLY A 261 3.89 30.16 -13.88
CA GLY A 261 4.73 31.09 -13.13
C GLY A 261 5.09 30.65 -11.69
N LEU A 262 4.67 29.47 -11.23
CA LEU A 262 5.10 28.98 -9.90
C LEU A 262 6.62 28.73 -9.87
N GLY A 263 7.22 28.21 -10.94
CA GLY A 263 8.68 28.04 -11.06
C GLY A 263 9.44 29.35 -10.81
N ASP A 264 9.04 30.40 -11.52
CA ASP A 264 9.66 31.74 -11.37
C ASP A 264 9.44 32.33 -9.97
N LEU A 265 8.30 32.03 -9.33
CA LEU A 265 8.02 32.48 -7.96
C LEU A 265 8.90 31.73 -6.96
N LEU A 266 9.10 30.43 -7.16
CA LEU A 266 9.99 29.61 -6.35
C LEU A 266 11.47 30.07 -6.48
N ASP A 267 11.93 30.32 -7.69
CA ASP A 267 13.31 30.79 -7.92
C ASP A 267 13.55 32.14 -7.25
N ARG A 268 12.61 33.07 -7.36
CA ARG A 268 12.66 34.36 -6.64
C ARG A 268 12.64 34.20 -5.12
N ALA A 269 11.81 33.29 -4.62
CA ALA A 269 11.74 33.01 -3.19
C ALA A 269 13.04 32.35 -2.69
N ALA A 270 13.61 31.42 -3.46
CA ALA A 270 14.88 30.79 -3.17
C ALA A 270 16.02 31.81 -3.12
N GLY A 271 16.08 32.79 -4.06
CA GLY A 271 17.05 33.88 -4.03
C GLY A 271 16.97 34.67 -2.72
N ARG A 272 15.76 35.07 -2.29
CA ARG A 272 15.57 35.82 -1.03
C ARG A 272 15.96 35.01 0.21
N VAL A 273 15.76 33.70 0.19
CA VAL A 273 16.20 32.79 1.27
C VAL A 273 17.71 32.68 1.30
N LEU A 274 18.36 32.53 0.13
CA LEU A 274 19.85 32.52 0.01
C LEU A 274 20.47 33.80 0.51
N GLU A 275 19.87 34.95 0.23
CA GLU A 275 20.30 36.27 0.72
C GLU A 275 20.02 36.46 2.23
N GLY A 276 19.35 35.51 2.89
CA GLY A 276 18.98 35.61 4.29
C GLY A 276 17.88 36.63 4.60
N SER A 277 17.20 37.19 3.57
CA SER A 277 16.17 38.23 3.73
C SER A 277 14.86 37.69 4.28
N ILE A 278 14.57 36.42 4.08
CA ILE A 278 13.41 35.70 4.63
C ILE A 278 13.75 34.24 4.95
N SER A 279 13.04 33.65 5.90
CA SER A 279 13.18 32.22 6.17
C SER A 279 12.43 31.37 5.12
N PRO A 280 12.84 30.11 4.89
CA PRO A 280 12.12 29.18 4.00
C PRO A 280 10.63 29.04 4.39
N TYR A 281 10.33 29.02 5.68
CA TYR A 281 8.96 28.90 6.21
C TYR A 281 8.09 30.12 5.87
N ARG A 282 8.65 31.32 5.95
CA ARG A 282 7.96 32.56 5.56
C ARG A 282 7.77 32.61 4.04
N ALA A 283 8.80 32.22 3.28
CA ALA A 283 8.71 32.15 1.82
C ALA A 283 7.59 31.20 1.36
N ALA A 284 7.51 30.01 1.97
CA ALA A 284 6.45 29.04 1.66
C ALA A 284 5.05 29.59 1.99
N ARG A 285 4.87 30.23 3.13
CA ARG A 285 3.61 30.87 3.52
C ARG A 285 3.19 31.95 2.54
N ASP A 286 4.11 32.87 2.20
CA ASP A 286 3.85 33.97 1.25
C ASP A 286 3.45 33.42 -0.15
N LEU A 287 4.05 32.31 -0.56
CA LEU A 287 3.69 31.61 -1.81
C LEU A 287 2.28 31.03 -1.73
N ILE A 288 1.95 30.30 -0.66
CA ILE A 288 0.63 29.70 -0.47
C ILE A 288 -0.46 30.80 -0.45
N GLU A 289 -0.25 31.90 0.28
CA GLU A 289 -1.20 33.01 0.32
C GLU A 289 -1.45 33.63 -1.07
N ARG A 290 -0.41 33.75 -1.89
CA ARG A 290 -0.55 34.24 -3.29
C ARG A 290 -1.34 33.25 -4.15
N MET A 291 -1.13 31.95 -3.93
CA MET A 291 -1.82 30.89 -4.68
C MET A 291 -3.32 30.84 -4.32
N THR A 292 -3.68 31.05 -3.07
CA THR A 292 -5.07 31.05 -2.60
C THR A 292 -5.82 32.33 -2.98
N ASN A 293 -5.18 33.49 -2.88
CA ASN A 293 -5.82 34.79 -3.16
C ASN A 293 -6.06 35.06 -4.66
N HIS A 294 -5.37 34.35 -5.57
CA HIS A 294 -5.62 34.45 -7.03
C HIS A 294 -6.80 33.60 -7.51
N GLY A 295 -7.34 32.72 -6.65
CA GLY A 295 -8.56 31.94 -6.94
C GLY A 295 -9.87 32.73 -6.85
N GLU A 296 -9.88 33.86 -6.16
CA GLU A 296 -11.09 34.68 -5.94
C GLU A 296 -11.30 35.80 -7.00
N ARG A 297 -10.37 35.96 -7.94
CA ARG A 297 -10.48 36.95 -9.01
C ARG A 297 -10.63 36.32 -10.37
N SER A 298 -11.73 35.58 -10.59
CA SER A 298 -12.27 35.37 -11.94
C SER A 298 -13.50 36.30 -12.06
N PRO A 299 -13.43 37.40 -12.80
CA PRO A 299 -14.62 38.21 -13.01
C PRO A 299 -15.54 37.47 -13.98
N ASN A 300 -16.80 37.35 -13.61
CA ASN A 300 -17.91 37.14 -14.53
C ASN A 300 -17.65 37.85 -15.88
N ARG A 301 -17.61 37.08 -16.94
CA ARG A 301 -18.10 37.49 -18.25
C ARG A 301 -18.62 36.27 -19.02
#